data_1c7c5d935743167dade3f319cdd613ed
#
_entry.id   1c7c5d935743167dade3f319cdd613ed
#
_cell.length_a   1.000
_cell.length_b   1.000
_cell.length_c   1.000
_cell.angle_alpha   90.00
_cell.angle_beta   90.00
_cell.angle_gamma   90.00
#
_symmetry.space_group_name_H-M   'P 1'
#
loop_
_entity.id
_entity.type
_entity.pdbx_description
1 polymer ?
#
loop_
_entity_poly.entity_id
_entity_poly.type
_entity_poly.pdbx_seq_one_letter_code
_entity_poly.pdbx_strand_id
1 'polypeptide(L)'
;MKRYLKKLSPLIYIALFVGVIWIVFHVTAKYPILGEPVTYPVNQLDGFTLSMTEGAWTPFRGHTFRYKITIQSEEVYQSTVGDGKNGQYLDMLVNGQWHRLERPEAIPDMVDWVTQVGGPDTLSFESKFTQRTDYYGTRLEPGTYRLVLELTADDGSSHYLAEEFHVKNSIGIR
;
A
#
# COMPACT_ATOMS: atom_id res chain seq x y z
N MET A 1 -24.00 -47.74 -13.11
CA MET A 1 -23.54 -47.06 -11.88
C MET A 1 -22.02 -46.93 -11.76
N LYS A 2 -21.19 -47.93 -11.98
CA LYS A 2 -19.71 -47.88 -11.86
C LYS A 2 -19.01 -46.88 -12.85
N ARG A 3 -19.57 -46.58 -14.01
CA ARG A 3 -19.00 -45.62 -14.99
C ARG A 3 -19.15 -44.14 -14.57
N TYR A 4 -20.16 -43.80 -13.79
CA TYR A 4 -20.36 -42.42 -13.32
C TYR A 4 -19.42 -42.07 -12.15
N LEU A 5 -19.10 -43.03 -11.29
CA LEU A 5 -18.16 -42.85 -10.19
C LEU A 5 -16.72 -42.60 -10.66
N LYS A 6 -16.29 -43.22 -11.80
CA LYS A 6 -14.97 -42.92 -12.37
C LYS A 6 -14.85 -41.52 -12.99
N LYS A 7 -15.95 -40.90 -13.43
CA LYS A 7 -15.95 -39.53 -13.95
C LYS A 7 -16.04 -38.47 -12.84
N LEU A 8 -16.62 -38.84 -11.69
CA LEU A 8 -16.73 -37.95 -10.53
C LEU A 8 -15.39 -37.83 -9.76
N SER A 9 -14.52 -38.82 -9.84
CA SER A 9 -13.23 -38.81 -9.14
C SER A 9 -12.38 -37.57 -9.43
N PRO A 10 -12.10 -37.18 -10.68
CA PRO A 10 -11.28 -35.98 -10.93
C PRO A 10 -11.93 -34.68 -10.46
N LEU A 11 -13.25 -34.57 -10.54
CA LEU A 11 -13.98 -33.38 -10.05
C LEU A 11 -13.90 -33.25 -8.52
N ILE A 12 -13.93 -34.37 -7.81
CA ILE A 12 -13.78 -34.38 -6.35
C ILE A 12 -12.36 -33.94 -5.96
N TYR A 13 -11.34 -34.42 -6.67
CA TYR A 13 -9.96 -33.99 -6.43
C TYR A 13 -9.76 -32.50 -6.71
N ILE A 14 -10.34 -31.98 -7.79
CA ILE A 14 -10.31 -30.56 -8.12
C ILE A 14 -11.01 -29.74 -7.03
N ALA A 15 -12.19 -30.17 -6.57
CA ALA A 15 -12.91 -29.49 -5.50
C ALA A 15 -12.15 -29.49 -4.18
N LEU A 16 -11.54 -30.61 -3.82
CA LEU A 16 -10.68 -30.72 -2.63
C LEU A 16 -9.46 -29.82 -2.75
N PHE A 17 -8.80 -29.82 -3.90
CA PHE A 17 -7.62 -28.98 -4.16
C PHE A 17 -7.97 -27.49 -4.06
N VAL A 18 -9.06 -27.06 -4.68
CA VAL A 18 -9.57 -25.69 -4.58
C VAL A 18 -9.94 -25.35 -3.13
N GLY A 19 -10.59 -26.29 -2.42
CA GLY A 19 -10.92 -26.11 -1.01
C GLY A 19 -9.68 -25.98 -0.10
N VAL A 20 -8.65 -26.77 -0.33
CA VAL A 20 -7.38 -26.66 0.40
C VAL A 20 -6.68 -25.33 0.09
N ILE A 21 -6.62 -24.94 -1.18
CA ILE A 21 -6.08 -23.63 -1.57
C ILE A 21 -6.86 -22.52 -0.87
N TRP A 22 -8.17 -22.57 -0.88
CA TRP A 22 -9.03 -21.58 -0.25
C TRP A 22 -8.80 -21.51 1.27
N ILE A 23 -8.68 -22.65 1.96
CA ILE A 23 -8.38 -22.74 3.39
C ILE A 23 -7.00 -22.14 3.67
N VAL A 24 -5.99 -22.57 2.94
CA VAL A 24 -4.62 -22.04 3.08
C VAL A 24 -4.63 -20.52 2.90
N PHE A 25 -5.34 -20.03 1.91
CA PHE A 25 -5.48 -18.60 1.62
C PHE A 25 -6.13 -17.82 2.76
N HIS A 26 -7.13 -18.40 3.43
CA HIS A 26 -7.82 -17.76 4.55
C HIS A 26 -7.03 -17.84 5.86
N VAL A 27 -6.37 -18.96 6.11
CA VAL A 27 -5.59 -19.17 7.34
C VAL A 27 -4.27 -18.40 7.31
N THR A 28 -3.69 -18.19 6.12
CA THR A 28 -2.44 -17.42 5.97
C THR A 28 -2.65 -15.93 5.73
N ALA A 29 -3.90 -15.47 5.64
CA ALA A 29 -4.17 -14.03 5.50
C ALA A 29 -3.68 -13.29 6.74
N LYS A 30 -2.67 -12.44 6.54
CA LYS A 30 -2.20 -11.51 7.57
C LYS A 30 -2.83 -10.16 7.32
N TYR A 31 -3.41 -9.59 8.35
CA TYR A 31 -3.90 -8.22 8.35
C TYR A 31 -2.82 -7.30 8.92
N PRO A 32 -2.79 -6.04 8.51
CA PRO A 32 -1.87 -5.07 9.07
C PRO A 32 -2.17 -4.86 10.55
N ILE A 33 -1.12 -4.58 11.31
CA ILE A 33 -1.25 -4.20 12.71
C ILE A 33 -1.52 -2.71 12.77
N LEU A 34 -2.54 -2.32 13.53
CA LEU A 34 -2.86 -0.94 13.79
C LEU A 34 -1.86 -0.37 14.78
N GLY A 35 -1.13 0.65 14.36
CA GLY A 35 -0.17 1.34 15.21
C GLY A 35 -0.77 2.55 15.92
N GLU A 36 0.10 3.42 16.41
CA GLU A 36 -0.29 4.62 17.16
C GLU A 36 -1.07 5.62 16.30
N PRO A 37 -1.94 6.42 16.94
CA PRO A 37 -2.60 7.54 16.29
C PRO A 37 -1.59 8.55 15.75
N VAL A 38 -1.89 9.12 14.58
CA VAL A 38 -1.06 10.13 13.95
C VAL A 38 -1.78 11.46 13.83
N THR A 39 -1.06 12.54 14.14
CA THR A 39 -1.61 13.91 14.18
C THR A 39 -0.91 14.90 13.25
N TYR A 40 0.05 14.42 12.43
CA TYR A 40 0.75 15.31 11.49
C TYR A 40 -0.23 15.86 10.43
N PRO A 41 -0.08 17.14 10.07
CA PRO A 41 -0.87 17.74 8.99
C PRO A 41 -0.46 17.14 7.65
N VAL A 42 -1.39 16.99 6.74
CA VAL A 42 -1.14 16.54 5.36
C VAL A 42 -1.55 17.60 4.35
N ASN A 43 -0.97 17.55 3.16
CA ASN A 43 -1.32 18.43 2.02
C ASN A 43 -1.20 19.91 2.33
N GLN A 44 -0.16 20.28 3.09
CA GLN A 44 0.13 21.67 3.49
C GLN A 44 1.13 22.36 2.53
N LEU A 45 1.70 21.62 1.57
CA LEU A 45 2.64 22.20 0.60
C LEU A 45 1.88 22.78 -0.59
N ASP A 46 2.03 24.10 -0.77
CA ASP A 46 1.47 24.78 -1.93
C ASP A 46 2.17 24.32 -3.21
N GLY A 47 1.37 24.05 -4.24
CA GLY A 47 1.88 23.60 -5.53
C GLY A 47 2.24 22.11 -5.61
N PHE A 48 2.02 21.33 -4.57
CA PHE A 48 2.23 19.89 -4.58
C PHE A 48 0.90 19.14 -4.41
N THR A 49 0.61 18.22 -5.31
CA THR A 49 -0.61 17.40 -5.25
C THR A 49 -0.25 15.94 -5.45
N LEU A 50 -0.66 15.11 -4.52
CA LEU A 50 -0.58 13.66 -4.67
C LEU A 50 -1.86 13.13 -5.31
N SER A 51 -1.72 12.30 -6.31
CA SER A 51 -2.81 11.52 -6.88
C SER A 51 -2.43 10.06 -6.94
N MET A 52 -3.40 9.19 -6.79
CA MET A 52 -3.17 7.76 -6.77
C MET A 52 -4.10 7.05 -7.75
N THR A 53 -3.57 6.07 -8.46
CA THR A 53 -4.33 5.12 -9.25
C THR A 53 -4.15 3.73 -8.70
N GLU A 54 -5.26 3.04 -8.57
CA GLU A 54 -5.30 1.67 -8.13
C GLU A 54 -4.59 0.76 -9.13
N GLY A 55 -3.76 -0.14 -8.62
CA GLY A 55 -3.15 -1.21 -9.39
C GLY A 55 -3.83 -2.56 -9.12
N ALA A 56 -3.34 -3.59 -9.76
CA ALA A 56 -3.88 -4.93 -9.59
C ALA A 56 -3.55 -5.48 -8.19
N TRP A 57 -4.55 -6.09 -7.55
CA TRP A 57 -4.32 -6.95 -6.41
C TRP A 57 -3.81 -8.33 -6.87
N THR A 58 -2.84 -8.86 -6.18
CA THR A 58 -2.38 -10.24 -6.38
C THR A 58 -2.29 -10.99 -5.06
N PRO A 59 -2.58 -12.29 -5.04
CA PRO A 59 -2.58 -13.09 -3.81
C PRO A 59 -1.27 -13.07 -3.03
N PHE A 60 -0.15 -12.90 -3.73
CA PHE A 60 1.19 -13.02 -3.15
C PHE A 60 1.87 -11.68 -2.88
N ARG A 61 1.36 -10.60 -3.48
CA ARG A 61 1.97 -9.26 -3.37
C ARG A 61 1.05 -8.23 -2.75
N GLY A 62 -0.22 -8.58 -2.50
CA GLY A 62 -1.21 -7.63 -2.03
C GLY A 62 -1.57 -6.58 -3.09
N HIS A 63 -1.89 -5.38 -2.64
CA HIS A 63 -2.27 -4.26 -3.49
C HIS A 63 -1.05 -3.49 -3.98
N THR A 64 -1.08 -3.12 -5.26
CA THR A 64 -0.10 -2.22 -5.85
C THR A 64 -0.78 -0.91 -6.20
N PHE A 65 -0.22 0.18 -5.76
CA PHE A 65 -0.68 1.54 -6.07
C PHE A 65 0.35 2.22 -6.96
N ARG A 66 -0.12 2.95 -7.94
CA ARG A 66 0.71 3.91 -8.67
C ARG A 66 0.33 5.28 -8.18
N TYR A 67 1.30 6.06 -7.81
CA TYR A 67 1.06 7.44 -7.41
C TYR A 67 1.85 8.41 -8.28
N LYS A 68 1.32 9.60 -8.36
CA LYS A 68 1.92 10.72 -9.07
C LYS A 68 1.85 11.95 -8.18
N ILE A 69 3.01 12.59 -7.99
CA ILE A 69 3.09 13.92 -7.42
C ILE A 69 3.09 14.90 -8.60
N THR A 70 2.11 15.78 -8.65
CA THR A 70 2.09 16.90 -9.57
C THR A 70 2.68 18.11 -8.86
N ILE A 71 3.61 18.81 -9.52
CA ILE A 71 4.43 19.88 -8.93
C ILE A 71 4.20 21.14 -9.72
N GLN A 72 3.80 22.20 -9.02
CA GLN A 72 3.62 23.56 -9.53
C GLN A 72 4.40 24.56 -8.67
N SER A 73 5.54 24.14 -8.17
CA SER A 73 6.41 24.92 -7.29
C SER A 73 7.85 24.79 -7.75
N GLU A 74 8.65 25.83 -7.55
CA GLU A 74 10.10 25.83 -7.79
C GLU A 74 10.88 25.24 -6.61
N GLU A 75 10.20 24.99 -5.48
CA GLU A 75 10.82 24.41 -4.31
C GLU A 75 11.23 22.96 -4.54
N VAL A 76 12.30 22.57 -3.90
CA VAL A 76 12.90 21.23 -4.02
C VAL A 76 12.80 20.52 -2.68
N TYR A 77 12.31 19.28 -2.72
CA TYR A 77 12.22 18.39 -1.57
C TYR A 77 12.92 17.08 -1.86
N GLN A 78 13.28 16.38 -0.82
CA GLN A 78 13.77 15.02 -0.91
C GLN A 78 12.63 14.06 -0.54
N SER A 79 12.44 13.03 -1.34
CA SER A 79 11.52 11.93 -1.03
C SER A 79 12.32 10.64 -0.94
N THR A 80 12.09 9.90 0.12
CA THR A 80 12.63 8.54 0.21
C THR A 80 11.68 7.61 -0.51
N VAL A 81 12.13 7.07 -1.62
CA VAL A 81 11.38 6.14 -2.47
C VAL A 81 12.03 4.77 -2.35
N GLY A 82 11.24 3.77 -2.05
CA GLY A 82 11.75 2.42 -1.97
C GLY A 82 10.82 1.51 -1.18
N ASP A 83 11.23 0.28 -1.07
CA ASP A 83 10.52 -0.71 -0.25
C ASP A 83 10.95 -0.61 1.24
N GLY A 84 11.72 0.41 1.61
CA GLY A 84 12.21 0.62 2.96
C GLY A 84 11.19 1.20 3.93
N LYS A 85 11.64 1.45 5.16
CA LYS A 85 10.77 1.95 6.25
C LYS A 85 10.42 3.42 6.13
N ASN A 86 11.12 4.16 5.29
CA ASN A 86 11.10 5.62 5.30
C ASN A 86 10.31 6.19 4.12
N GLY A 87 9.62 7.27 4.36
CA GLY A 87 9.03 8.13 3.34
C GLY A 87 7.67 7.71 2.77
N GLN A 88 7.25 6.46 2.93
CA GLN A 88 5.94 6.00 2.42
C GLN A 88 5.20 5.21 3.49
N TYR A 89 3.96 5.62 3.78
CA TYR A 89 3.18 5.04 4.87
C TYR A 89 1.75 4.77 4.42
N LEU A 90 1.11 3.79 5.07
CA LEU A 90 -0.32 3.62 5.03
C LEU A 90 -0.89 3.96 6.41
N ASP A 91 -1.88 4.83 6.42
CA ASP A 91 -2.67 5.10 7.61
C ASP A 91 -4.10 4.58 7.37
N MET A 92 -4.77 4.12 8.44
CA MET A 92 -6.16 3.69 8.44
C MET A 92 -6.99 4.61 9.33
N LEU A 93 -8.16 4.99 8.88
CA LEU A 93 -9.10 5.79 9.66
C LEU A 93 -9.93 4.87 10.58
N VAL A 94 -9.76 5.03 11.88
CA VAL A 94 -10.49 4.27 12.90
C VAL A 94 -11.15 5.24 13.87
N ASN A 95 -12.46 5.17 14.03
CA ASN A 95 -13.23 6.04 14.93
C ASN A 95 -12.97 7.54 14.75
N GLY A 96 -12.75 7.97 13.50
CA GLY A 96 -12.48 9.37 13.16
C GLY A 96 -11.04 9.83 13.38
N GLN A 97 -10.13 8.93 13.73
CA GLN A 97 -8.73 9.20 13.95
C GLN A 97 -7.86 8.36 13.02
N TRP A 98 -6.82 8.98 12.46
CA TRP A 98 -5.85 8.29 11.63
C TRP A 98 -4.85 7.53 12.47
N HIS A 99 -4.61 6.26 12.11
CA HIS A 99 -3.62 5.39 12.73
C HIS A 99 -2.66 4.89 11.67
N ARG A 100 -1.37 4.98 11.96
CA ARG A 100 -0.36 4.40 11.09
C ARG A 100 -0.42 2.87 11.16
N LEU A 101 -0.36 2.22 10.01
CA LEU A 101 -0.20 0.78 9.99
C LEU A 101 1.25 0.41 10.27
N GLU A 102 1.45 -0.48 11.23
CA GLU A 102 2.79 -0.97 11.55
C GLU A 102 3.32 -1.84 10.41
N ARG A 103 4.58 -1.63 10.09
CA ARG A 103 5.35 -2.53 9.26
C ARG A 103 6.07 -3.52 10.16
N PRO A 104 6.10 -4.82 9.82
CA PRO A 104 7.04 -5.73 10.47
C PRO A 104 8.47 -5.21 10.27
N GLU A 105 9.39 -5.67 11.11
CA GLU A 105 10.78 -5.24 11.08
C GLU A 105 11.37 -5.24 9.66
N ALA A 106 12.29 -4.29 9.42
CA ALA A 106 12.89 -4.09 8.10
C ALA A 106 13.41 -5.41 7.54
N ILE A 107 13.03 -5.67 6.30
CA ILE A 107 13.70 -6.72 5.55
C ILE A 107 15.13 -6.24 5.34
N PRO A 108 16.14 -7.00 5.80
CA PRO A 108 17.53 -6.70 5.49
C PRO A 108 17.68 -6.64 3.97
N ASP A 109 18.48 -5.73 3.46
CA ASP A 109 18.85 -5.58 2.04
C ASP A 109 17.90 -4.78 1.14
N MET A 110 16.94 -4.05 1.68
CA MET A 110 16.21 -3.08 0.88
C MET A 110 16.86 -1.70 0.93
N VAL A 111 17.22 -1.22 -0.23
CA VAL A 111 17.85 0.09 -0.39
C VAL A 111 16.74 1.13 -0.59
N ASP A 112 16.66 2.06 0.35
CA ASP A 112 15.87 3.28 0.16
C ASP A 112 16.63 4.20 -0.79
N TRP A 113 15.93 4.69 -1.80
CA TRP A 113 16.47 5.67 -2.74
C TRP A 113 15.96 7.05 -2.36
N VAL A 114 16.88 7.95 -2.11
CA VAL A 114 16.52 9.37 -1.98
C VAL A 114 16.41 9.96 -3.37
N THR A 115 15.28 10.58 -3.66
CA THR A 115 15.03 11.23 -4.94
C THR A 115 14.62 12.67 -4.70
N GLN A 116 15.05 13.57 -5.57
CA GLN A 116 14.60 14.95 -5.55
C GLN A 116 13.21 15.05 -6.19
N VAL A 117 12.34 15.82 -5.55
CA VAL A 117 10.97 16.08 -5.99
C VAL A 117 10.78 17.60 -6.01
N GLY A 118 10.48 18.14 -7.18
CA GLY A 118 10.35 19.59 -7.38
C GLY A 118 11.54 20.20 -8.14
N GLY A 119 11.56 21.53 -8.18
CA GLY A 119 12.50 22.31 -8.96
C GLY A 119 11.92 22.78 -10.30
N PRO A 120 12.58 23.75 -10.96
CA PRO A 120 12.02 24.47 -12.10
C PRO A 120 11.72 23.59 -13.32
N ASP A 121 12.41 22.46 -13.45
CA ASP A 121 12.27 21.56 -14.60
C ASP A 121 11.42 20.29 -14.29
N THR A 122 10.95 20.13 -13.05
CA THR A 122 10.24 18.94 -12.63
C THR A 122 8.76 19.22 -12.41
N LEU A 123 7.94 18.89 -13.39
CA LEU A 123 6.48 19.10 -13.34
C LEU A 123 5.74 17.93 -12.68
N SER A 124 6.33 16.75 -12.60
CA SER A 124 5.72 15.61 -11.95
C SER A 124 6.74 14.52 -11.62
N PHE A 125 6.41 13.76 -10.59
CA PHE A 125 7.14 12.56 -10.18
C PHE A 125 6.15 11.39 -10.08
N GLU A 126 6.48 10.28 -10.70
CA GLU A 126 5.64 9.07 -10.68
C GLU A 126 6.41 7.89 -10.08
N SER A 127 5.76 7.16 -9.20
CA SER A 127 6.31 5.94 -8.63
C SER A 127 5.22 4.93 -8.31
N LYS A 128 5.63 3.79 -7.76
CA LYS A 128 4.74 2.71 -7.36
C LYS A 128 4.94 2.40 -5.89
N PHE A 129 3.85 2.27 -5.19
CA PHE A 129 3.81 1.69 -3.87
C PHE A 129 3.17 0.31 -3.99
N THR A 130 3.85 -0.71 -3.52
CA THR A 130 3.30 -2.06 -3.47
C THR A 130 3.14 -2.46 -2.02
N GLN A 131 1.89 -2.68 -1.62
CA GLN A 131 1.62 -3.35 -0.36
C GLN A 131 2.05 -4.81 -0.52
N ARG A 132 3.22 -5.13 -0.04
CA ARG A 132 3.70 -6.51 -0.04
C ARG A 132 3.21 -7.21 1.21
N THR A 133 3.02 -8.53 1.08
CA THR A 133 2.68 -9.41 2.19
C THR A 133 3.58 -9.27 3.41
N ASP A 134 4.81 -8.86 3.15
CA ASP A 134 5.87 -8.77 4.15
C ASP A 134 5.82 -7.46 4.95
N TYR A 135 5.09 -6.44 4.46
CA TYR A 135 5.04 -5.11 5.11
C TYR A 135 3.76 -4.88 5.91
N TYR A 136 2.61 -5.03 5.27
CA TYR A 136 1.31 -4.70 5.89
C TYR A 136 0.37 -5.90 5.92
N GLY A 137 0.88 -7.10 5.68
CA GLY A 137 0.05 -8.28 5.48
C GLY A 137 -0.47 -8.41 4.05
N THR A 138 -1.18 -9.49 3.79
CA THR A 138 -1.68 -9.84 2.45
C THR A 138 -3.00 -9.16 2.11
N ARG A 139 -3.69 -8.60 3.10
CA ARG A 139 -5.04 -8.03 2.94
C ARG A 139 -5.20 -6.79 3.78
N LEU A 140 -5.86 -5.80 3.21
CA LEU A 140 -6.42 -4.68 3.96
C LEU A 140 -7.82 -5.05 4.41
N GLU A 141 -8.19 -4.67 5.62
CA GLU A 141 -9.57 -4.74 6.08
C GLU A 141 -10.45 -3.72 5.34
N PRO A 142 -11.77 -3.95 5.22
CA PRO A 142 -12.66 -2.91 4.72
C PRO A 142 -12.55 -1.64 5.56
N GLY A 143 -12.38 -0.50 4.91
CA GLY A 143 -12.19 0.75 5.63
C GLY A 143 -11.66 1.87 4.76
N THR A 144 -11.42 3.02 5.38
CA THR A 144 -10.81 4.18 4.77
C THR A 144 -9.34 4.22 5.12
N TYR A 145 -8.52 4.39 4.10
CA TYR A 145 -7.07 4.46 4.20
C TYR A 145 -6.56 5.71 3.51
N ARG A 146 -5.33 6.09 3.81
CA ARG A 146 -4.58 7.05 3.01
C ARG A 146 -3.16 6.56 2.79
N LEU A 147 -2.66 6.75 1.58
CA LEU A 147 -1.24 6.67 1.28
C LEU A 147 -0.62 8.01 1.67
N VAL A 148 0.43 7.97 2.47
CA VAL A 148 1.16 9.15 2.92
C VAL A 148 2.58 9.09 2.38
N LEU A 149 3.02 10.19 1.78
CA LEU A 149 4.39 10.39 1.34
C LEU A 149 5.03 11.48 2.19
N GLU A 150 6.20 11.20 2.74
CA GLU A 150 7.01 12.16 3.45
C GLU A 150 7.98 12.82 2.49
N LEU A 151 7.98 14.14 2.49
CA LEU A 151 8.90 15.00 1.78
C LEU A 151 9.74 15.76 2.80
N THR A 152 11.06 15.73 2.64
CA THR A 152 11.98 16.43 3.54
C THR A 152 12.52 17.65 2.82
N ALA A 153 12.37 18.81 3.42
CA ALA A 153 12.99 20.05 2.96
C ALA A 153 14.48 20.12 3.30
N ASP A 154 15.20 21.05 2.71
CA ASP A 154 16.64 21.22 2.92
C ASP A 154 17.00 21.59 4.37
N ASP A 155 16.07 22.19 5.10
CA ASP A 155 16.24 22.49 6.54
C ASP A 155 15.98 21.29 7.46
N GLY A 156 15.65 20.14 6.88
CA GLY A 156 15.32 18.91 7.58
C GLY A 156 13.88 18.81 8.06
N SER A 157 13.02 19.77 7.77
CA SER A 157 11.60 19.69 8.12
C SER A 157 10.87 18.66 7.26
N SER A 158 9.95 17.92 7.87
CA SER A 158 9.12 16.92 7.18
C SER A 158 7.76 17.49 6.83
N HIS A 159 7.35 17.27 5.61
CA HIS A 159 6.04 17.59 5.05
C HIS A 159 5.38 16.32 4.52
N TYR A 160 4.06 16.26 4.59
CA TYR A 160 3.33 15.05 4.23
C TYR A 160 2.29 15.32 3.17
N LEU A 161 2.36 14.59 2.06
CA LEU A 161 1.30 14.52 1.07
C LEU A 161 0.50 13.26 1.31
N ALA A 162 -0.81 13.33 1.17
CA ALA A 162 -1.67 12.17 1.36
C ALA A 162 -2.79 12.11 0.33
N GLU A 163 -3.14 10.90 -0.07
CA GLU A 163 -4.29 10.59 -0.92
C GLU A 163 -5.11 9.48 -0.26
N GLU A 164 -6.42 9.72 -0.13
CA GLU A 164 -7.34 8.79 0.52
C GLU A 164 -7.92 7.78 -0.47
N PHE A 165 -8.16 6.57 0.01
CA PHE A 165 -8.84 5.53 -0.74
C PHE A 165 -9.69 4.63 0.16
N HIS A 166 -10.64 3.91 -0.44
CA HIS A 166 -11.55 3.05 0.29
C HIS A 166 -11.39 1.59 -0.13
N VAL A 167 -11.20 0.72 0.85
CA VAL A 167 -11.25 -0.72 0.68
C VAL A 167 -12.67 -1.19 1.04
N LYS A 168 -13.41 -1.68 0.05
CA LYS A 168 -14.79 -2.17 0.26
C LYS A 168 -14.84 -3.63 0.70
N ASN A 169 -13.96 -4.43 0.15
CA ASN A 169 -13.86 -5.86 0.45
C ASN A 169 -12.39 -6.22 0.64
N SER A 170 -12.11 -7.25 1.41
CA SER A 170 -10.76 -7.76 1.60
C SER A 170 -10.05 -8.22 0.31
N ILE A 171 -10.70 -8.15 -0.83
CA ILE A 171 -10.22 -8.67 -2.13
C ILE A 171 -10.13 -7.56 -3.20
N GLY A 172 -10.67 -6.38 -2.98
CA GLY A 172 -10.66 -5.32 -3.98
C GLY A 172 -10.80 -3.93 -3.41
N ILE A 173 -10.07 -3.03 -3.98
CA ILE A 173 -10.19 -1.58 -3.81
C ILE A 173 -11.13 -1.08 -4.90
N ARG A 174 -11.94 -0.09 -4.59
CA ARG A 174 -12.68 0.71 -5.57
C ARG A 174 -12.42 2.16 -5.37
#